data_b38d3a559a731961caa47884d3dbd771
#
_entry.id   b38d3a559a731961caa47884d3dbd771
#
_cell.length_a   1.000
_cell.length_b   1.000
_cell.length_c   1.000
_cell.angle_alpha   90.00
_cell.angle_beta   90.00
_cell.angle_gamma   90.00
#
_symmetry.space_group_name_H-M   'P 1'
#
loop_
_entity.id
_entity.type
_entity.pdbx_description
1 polymer ?
#
loop_
_entity_poly.entity_id
_entity_poly.type
_entity_poly.pdbx_seq_one_letter_code
_entity_poly.pdbx_strand_id
1 'polypeptide(L)'
;MAKRLLNLLVAGLLACTLGAACANEAAPAVDDPALEARMMAIASELRCLVCQNQTIADSHADLAVDLRRQVREMLQAGQTDQQITDYMTARYGDFVLYRPPFKPMTALLWLGPAAMVLIGLGALFVVLRRRSRMAADQFEPEEADAAP
;
A
#
# COMPACT_ATOMS: atom_id res chain seq x y z
N MET A 1 -11.26 58.87 -11.20
CA MET A 1 -11.77 58.40 -9.92
C MET A 1 -12.36 56.98 -10.02
N ALA A 2 -13.17 56.65 -11.01
CA ALA A 2 -13.79 55.33 -11.18
C ALA A 2 -12.82 54.14 -11.22
N LYS A 3 -11.66 54.24 -11.90
CA LYS A 3 -10.67 53.15 -11.92
C LYS A 3 -10.00 52.87 -10.58
N ARG A 4 -9.82 53.87 -9.74
CA ARG A 4 -9.27 53.67 -8.40
C ARG A 4 -10.28 53.00 -7.44
N LEU A 5 -11.56 53.34 -7.55
CA LEU A 5 -12.64 52.67 -6.83
C LEU A 5 -12.79 51.20 -7.25
N LEU A 6 -12.71 50.92 -8.56
CA LEU A 6 -12.75 49.53 -9.08
C LEU A 6 -11.58 48.71 -8.56
N ASN A 7 -10.36 49.26 -8.56
CA ASN A 7 -9.18 48.53 -8.07
C ASN A 7 -9.26 48.28 -6.56
N LEU A 8 -9.81 49.18 -5.77
CA LEU A 8 -10.03 48.99 -4.32
C LEU A 8 -11.10 47.92 -4.03
N LEU A 9 -12.15 47.84 -4.84
CA LEU A 9 -13.18 46.82 -4.73
C LEU A 9 -12.64 45.44 -5.11
N VAL A 10 -11.83 45.33 -6.17
CA VAL A 10 -11.19 44.05 -6.57
C VAL A 10 -10.17 43.61 -5.54
N ALA A 11 -9.35 44.50 -4.99
CA ALA A 11 -8.40 44.20 -3.93
C ALA A 11 -9.11 43.74 -2.65
N GLY A 12 -10.22 44.36 -2.28
CA GLY A 12 -11.04 43.94 -1.14
C GLY A 12 -11.68 42.56 -1.33
N LEU A 13 -12.18 42.27 -2.53
CA LEU A 13 -12.75 40.96 -2.85
C LEU A 13 -11.69 39.85 -2.85
N LEU A 14 -10.48 40.14 -3.33
CA LEU A 14 -9.36 39.21 -3.30
C LEU A 14 -8.85 38.91 -1.88
N ALA A 15 -8.86 39.93 -1.01
CA ALA A 15 -8.47 39.77 0.40
C ALA A 15 -9.46 38.91 1.19
N CYS A 16 -10.77 38.97 0.89
CA CYS A 16 -11.78 38.14 1.51
C CYS A 16 -11.68 36.66 1.12
N THR A 17 -11.17 36.33 -0.09
CA THR A 17 -11.04 34.94 -0.52
C THR A 17 -9.84 34.22 0.08
N LEU A 18 -8.79 34.93 0.52
CA LEU A 18 -7.63 34.35 1.20
C LEU A 18 -7.86 34.03 2.68
N GLY A 19 -8.89 34.58 3.30
CA GLY A 19 -9.18 34.36 4.73
C GLY A 19 -9.96 33.08 5.06
N ALA A 20 -10.50 32.37 4.03
CA ALA A 20 -11.37 31.22 4.24
C ALA A 20 -10.64 29.86 4.26
N ALA A 21 -9.31 29.83 4.11
CA ALA A 21 -8.55 28.57 3.93
C ALA A 21 -7.94 28.01 5.24
N CYS A 22 -8.25 28.53 6.41
CA CYS A 22 -7.80 28.01 7.69
C CYS A 22 -8.97 27.46 8.53
N ALA A 23 -9.84 26.64 7.95
CA ALA A 23 -10.60 25.69 8.73
C ALA A 23 -9.66 24.54 9.09
N ASN A 24 -8.77 24.78 10.05
CA ASN A 24 -8.04 23.73 10.73
C ASN A 24 -9.12 22.98 11.52
N GLU A 25 -9.51 21.82 11.02
CA GLU A 25 -10.31 20.88 11.78
C GLU A 25 -9.53 20.62 13.06
N ALA A 26 -10.02 21.17 14.18
CA ALA A 26 -9.39 20.98 15.47
C ALA A 26 -9.32 19.47 15.70
N ALA A 27 -8.11 18.92 15.67
CA ALA A 27 -7.91 17.54 16.04
C ALA A 27 -8.60 17.36 17.41
N PRO A 28 -9.46 16.37 17.60
CA PRO A 28 -10.07 16.11 18.89
C PRO A 28 -8.95 16.06 19.92
N ALA A 29 -9.11 16.77 21.04
CA ALA A 29 -8.14 16.77 22.12
C ALA A 29 -7.88 15.30 22.49
N VAL A 30 -6.71 14.80 22.15
CA VAL A 30 -6.35 13.41 22.40
C VAL A 30 -5.96 13.33 23.85
N ASP A 31 -6.83 12.76 24.68
CA ASP A 31 -6.62 12.63 26.11
C ASP A 31 -5.36 11.77 26.42
N ASP A 32 -4.98 10.87 25.52
CA ASP A 32 -3.79 10.03 25.60
C ASP A 32 -3.05 9.95 24.23
N PRO A 33 -1.98 10.76 24.04
CA PRO A 33 -1.20 10.73 22.81
C PRO A 33 -0.52 9.38 22.52
N ALA A 34 -0.18 8.61 23.56
CA ALA A 34 0.46 7.30 23.37
C ALA A 34 -0.55 6.27 22.86
N LEU A 35 -1.76 6.29 23.39
CA LEU A 35 -2.86 5.46 22.92
C LEU A 35 -3.20 5.78 21.45
N GLU A 36 -3.26 7.07 21.11
CA GLU A 36 -3.57 7.50 19.75
C GLU A 36 -2.48 7.08 18.76
N ALA A 37 -1.21 7.25 19.11
CA ALA A 37 -0.09 6.79 18.30
C ALA A 37 -0.14 5.27 18.06
N ARG A 38 -0.48 4.51 19.11
CA ARG A 38 -0.63 3.05 19.01
C ARG A 38 -1.83 2.65 18.13
N MET A 39 -2.96 3.34 18.29
CA MET A 39 -4.15 3.15 17.46
C MET A 39 -3.82 3.43 15.98
N MET A 40 -3.13 4.53 15.69
CA MET A 40 -2.73 4.88 14.33
C MET A 40 -1.74 3.87 13.73
N ALA A 41 -0.83 3.30 14.52
CA ALA A 41 0.07 2.25 14.07
C ALA A 41 -0.71 1.02 13.61
N ILE A 42 -1.67 0.51 14.41
CA ILE A 42 -2.55 -0.60 14.03
C ILE A 42 -3.39 -0.23 12.80
N ALA A 43 -3.97 0.97 12.78
CA ALA A 43 -4.80 1.45 11.68
C ALA A 43 -4.05 1.54 10.35
N SER A 44 -2.75 1.77 10.37
CA SER A 44 -1.90 1.81 9.17
C SER A 44 -1.65 0.43 8.54
N GLU A 45 -1.81 -0.64 9.31
CA GLU A 45 -1.66 -2.02 8.84
C GLU A 45 -2.98 -2.60 8.30
N LEU A 46 -4.10 -1.91 8.54
CA LEU A 46 -5.43 -2.35 8.14
C LEU A 46 -5.94 -1.59 6.92
N ARG A 47 -6.53 -2.34 5.99
CA ARG A 47 -7.13 -1.81 4.76
C ARG A 47 -8.50 -1.22 5.00
N CYS A 48 -8.78 -0.07 4.39
CA CYS A 48 -10.12 0.44 4.27
C CYS A 48 -10.90 -0.39 3.23
N LEU A 49 -11.92 -1.10 3.65
CA LEU A 49 -12.65 -2.06 2.81
C LEU A 49 -13.54 -1.42 1.73
N VAL A 50 -13.85 -0.13 1.88
CA VAL A 50 -14.70 0.65 0.96
C VAL A 50 -13.91 1.69 0.18
N CYS A 51 -12.57 1.74 0.36
CA CYS A 51 -11.69 2.71 -0.26
C CYS A 51 -10.82 2.06 -1.33
N GLN A 52 -10.31 2.86 -2.28
CA GLN A 52 -9.38 2.38 -3.27
C GLN A 52 -7.96 2.30 -2.66
N ASN A 53 -7.66 1.17 -2.02
CA ASN A 53 -6.31 0.83 -1.53
C ASN A 53 -5.73 1.79 -0.46
N GLN A 54 -6.58 2.47 0.32
CA GLN A 54 -6.15 3.28 1.45
C GLN A 54 -6.14 2.46 2.75
N THR A 55 -5.34 2.89 3.72
CA THR A 55 -5.41 2.36 5.09
C THR A 55 -6.62 2.94 5.82
N ILE A 56 -7.05 2.32 6.91
CA ILE A 56 -8.04 2.96 7.79
C ILE A 56 -7.45 4.16 8.54
N ALA A 57 -6.12 4.30 8.59
CA ALA A 57 -5.45 5.48 9.14
C ALA A 57 -5.63 6.71 8.24
N ASP A 58 -5.50 6.52 6.91
CA ASP A 58 -5.48 7.62 5.93
C ASP A 58 -6.86 7.92 5.33
N SER A 59 -7.84 7.06 5.56
CA SER A 59 -9.17 7.19 4.97
C SER A 59 -10.09 8.06 5.83
N HIS A 60 -10.86 8.93 5.17
CA HIS A 60 -11.93 9.72 5.78
C HIS A 60 -13.33 9.10 5.59
N ALA A 61 -13.43 7.90 5.01
CA ALA A 61 -14.69 7.20 4.89
C ALA A 61 -15.28 6.87 6.28
N ASP A 62 -16.60 6.92 6.41
CA ASP A 62 -17.30 6.68 7.68
C ASP A 62 -16.90 5.34 8.30
N LEU A 63 -16.78 4.29 7.48
CA LEU A 63 -16.32 2.98 7.94
C LEU A 63 -14.90 3.03 8.52
N ALA A 64 -13.98 3.78 7.91
CA ALA A 64 -12.62 3.91 8.43
C ALA A 64 -12.59 4.65 9.77
N VAL A 65 -13.42 5.69 9.92
CA VAL A 65 -13.60 6.42 11.19
C VAL A 65 -14.14 5.47 12.26
N ASP A 66 -15.16 4.69 11.95
CA ASP A 66 -15.75 3.72 12.88
C ASP A 66 -14.75 2.63 13.29
N LEU A 67 -13.98 2.11 12.34
CA LEU A 67 -12.95 1.10 12.65
C LEU A 67 -11.84 1.66 13.54
N ARG A 68 -11.38 2.90 13.31
CA ARG A 68 -10.42 3.55 14.22
C ARG A 68 -10.99 3.72 15.62
N ARG A 69 -12.25 4.12 15.73
CA ARG A 69 -12.92 4.19 17.04
C ARG A 69 -12.95 2.82 17.73
N GLN A 70 -13.30 1.77 17.02
CA GLN A 70 -13.32 0.39 17.55
C GLN A 70 -11.94 -0.05 18.01
N VAL A 71 -10.88 0.20 17.22
CA VAL A 71 -9.49 -0.11 17.62
C VAL A 71 -9.13 0.63 18.92
N ARG A 72 -9.50 1.93 19.02
CA ARG A 72 -9.25 2.74 20.23
C ARG A 72 -9.96 2.15 21.44
N GLU A 73 -11.22 1.76 21.33
CA GLU A 73 -12.00 1.16 22.41
C GLU A 73 -11.38 -0.16 22.89
N MET A 74 -10.91 -0.99 21.95
CA MET A 74 -10.22 -2.25 22.26
C MET A 74 -8.88 -2.01 22.97
N LEU A 75 -8.12 -1.00 22.56
CA LEU A 75 -6.88 -0.59 23.23
C LEU A 75 -7.14 -0.09 24.65
N GLN A 76 -8.19 0.72 24.84
CA GLN A 76 -8.62 1.18 26.17
C GLN A 76 -9.08 0.04 27.08
N ALA A 77 -9.65 -1.01 26.49
CA ALA A 77 -9.98 -2.25 27.20
C ALA A 77 -8.75 -3.14 27.52
N GLY A 78 -7.54 -2.67 27.18
CA GLY A 78 -6.28 -3.38 27.49
C GLY A 78 -5.94 -4.53 26.54
N GLN A 79 -6.59 -4.60 25.37
CA GLN A 79 -6.27 -5.63 24.38
C GLN A 79 -4.90 -5.39 23.74
N THR A 80 -4.25 -6.49 23.36
CA THR A 80 -2.98 -6.44 22.63
C THR A 80 -3.22 -6.18 21.14
N ASP A 81 -2.18 -5.66 20.44
CA ASP A 81 -2.23 -5.39 18.99
C ASP A 81 -2.59 -6.66 18.20
N GLN A 82 -2.06 -7.81 18.64
CA GLN A 82 -2.38 -9.11 18.03
C GLN A 82 -3.86 -9.48 18.20
N GLN A 83 -4.42 -9.29 19.40
CA GLN A 83 -5.85 -9.59 19.65
C GLN A 83 -6.76 -8.69 18.81
N ILE A 84 -6.39 -7.42 18.62
CA ILE A 84 -7.12 -6.48 17.78
C ILE A 84 -7.04 -6.92 16.31
N THR A 85 -5.86 -7.27 15.83
CA THR A 85 -5.65 -7.76 14.47
C THR A 85 -6.42 -9.06 14.20
N ASP A 86 -6.39 -10.01 15.16
CA ASP A 86 -7.13 -11.26 15.08
C ASP A 86 -8.65 -11.02 15.05
N TYR A 87 -9.13 -10.09 15.86
CA TYR A 87 -10.54 -9.69 15.84
C TYR A 87 -10.94 -9.10 14.47
N MET A 88 -10.13 -8.19 13.93
CA MET A 88 -10.39 -7.58 12.63
C MET A 88 -10.38 -8.62 11.51
N THR A 89 -9.43 -9.57 11.53
CA THR A 89 -9.37 -10.64 10.52
C THR A 89 -10.50 -11.64 10.66
N ALA A 90 -10.92 -11.96 11.88
CA ALA A 90 -12.07 -12.83 12.13
C ALA A 90 -13.38 -12.21 11.63
N ARG A 91 -13.50 -10.89 11.73
CA ARG A 91 -14.73 -10.14 11.37
C ARG A 91 -14.81 -9.81 9.89
N TYR A 92 -13.68 -9.43 9.28
CA TYR A 92 -13.62 -8.87 7.91
C TYR A 92 -12.81 -9.74 6.93
N GLY A 93 -12.21 -10.83 7.41
CA GLY A 93 -11.34 -11.71 6.62
C GLY A 93 -9.91 -11.20 6.48
N ASP A 94 -9.02 -12.06 5.99
CA ASP A 94 -7.58 -11.74 5.83
C ASP A 94 -7.33 -10.56 4.87
N PHE A 95 -8.30 -10.20 4.04
CA PHE A 95 -8.21 -9.08 3.10
C PHE A 95 -8.10 -7.72 3.81
N VAL A 96 -8.52 -7.63 5.09
CA VAL A 96 -8.34 -6.42 5.89
C VAL A 96 -6.88 -6.10 6.17
N LEU A 97 -5.98 -7.07 6.04
CA LEU A 97 -4.55 -6.87 6.25
C LEU A 97 -3.85 -6.46 4.95
N TYR A 98 -2.96 -5.46 5.03
CA TYR A 98 -2.07 -5.13 3.92
C TYR A 98 -1.05 -6.23 3.64
N ARG A 99 -0.58 -6.90 4.69
CA ARG A 99 0.37 -8.00 4.60
C ARG A 99 -0.36 -9.31 4.86
N PRO A 100 -0.58 -10.14 3.82
CA PRO A 100 -1.22 -11.43 4.02
C PRO A 100 -0.41 -12.27 5.02
N PRO A 101 -1.06 -12.90 6.00
CA PRO A 101 -0.36 -13.78 6.92
C PRO A 101 0.20 -15.00 6.19
N PHE A 102 1.32 -15.55 6.69
CA PHE A 102 1.88 -16.78 6.14
C PHE A 102 1.01 -17.97 6.56
N LYS A 103 0.11 -18.37 5.67
CA LYS A 103 -0.78 -19.51 5.82
C LYS A 103 -0.53 -20.51 4.69
N PRO A 104 -0.94 -21.79 4.82
CA PRO A 104 -0.79 -22.78 3.72
C PRO A 104 -1.36 -22.29 2.38
N MET A 105 -2.49 -21.57 2.41
CA MET A 105 -3.09 -21.01 1.19
C MET A 105 -2.28 -19.86 0.58
N THR A 106 -1.56 -19.08 1.39
CA THR A 106 -0.72 -17.96 0.92
C THR A 106 0.74 -18.35 0.73
N ALA A 107 1.13 -19.58 1.11
CA ALA A 107 2.51 -20.06 0.97
C ALA A 107 3.01 -20.00 -0.48
N LEU A 108 2.14 -20.32 -1.46
CA LEU A 108 2.47 -20.23 -2.88
C LEU A 108 2.78 -18.79 -3.33
N LEU A 109 2.10 -17.79 -2.74
CA LEU A 109 2.35 -16.37 -3.01
C LEU A 109 3.76 -15.95 -2.57
N TRP A 110 4.22 -16.46 -1.42
CA TRP A 110 5.52 -16.11 -0.86
C TRP A 110 6.67 -16.92 -1.46
N LEU A 111 6.45 -18.20 -1.70
CA LEU A 111 7.50 -19.12 -2.21
C LEU A 111 7.51 -19.25 -3.73
N GLY A 112 6.39 -18.94 -4.40
CA GLY A 112 6.24 -19.09 -5.86
C GLY A 112 7.29 -18.34 -6.67
N PRO A 113 7.52 -17.05 -6.44
CA PRO A 113 8.53 -16.29 -7.17
C PRO A 113 9.96 -16.86 -7.01
N ALA A 114 10.32 -17.24 -5.79
CA ALA A 114 11.62 -17.83 -5.52
C ALA A 114 11.78 -19.20 -6.20
N ALA A 115 10.75 -20.05 -6.17
CA ALA A 115 10.74 -21.33 -6.86
C ALA A 115 10.87 -21.17 -8.37
N MET A 116 10.16 -20.22 -8.97
CA MET A 116 10.26 -19.94 -10.42
C MET A 116 11.67 -19.49 -10.82
N VAL A 117 12.30 -18.63 -10.02
CA VAL A 117 13.70 -18.20 -10.27
C VAL A 117 14.66 -19.39 -10.19
N LEU A 118 14.53 -20.23 -9.16
CA LEU A 118 15.38 -21.42 -9.02
C LEU A 118 15.21 -22.41 -10.17
N ILE A 119 13.98 -22.67 -10.59
CA ILE A 119 13.68 -23.53 -11.74
C ILE A 119 14.28 -22.94 -13.03
N GLY A 120 14.10 -21.64 -13.27
CA GLY A 120 14.63 -20.94 -14.43
C GLY A 120 16.17 -20.97 -14.49
N LEU A 121 16.83 -20.70 -13.36
CA LEU A 121 18.29 -20.79 -13.26
C LEU A 121 18.78 -22.22 -13.45
N GLY A 122 18.09 -23.21 -12.89
CA GLY A 122 18.40 -24.62 -13.08
C GLY A 122 18.28 -25.05 -14.55
N ALA A 123 17.19 -24.66 -15.21
CA ALA A 123 16.99 -24.93 -16.63
C ALA A 123 18.08 -24.25 -17.50
N LEU A 124 18.38 -22.97 -17.22
CA LEU A 124 19.44 -22.25 -17.92
C LEU A 124 20.80 -22.93 -17.74
N PHE A 125 21.13 -23.32 -16.50
CA PHE A 125 22.38 -24.03 -16.21
C PHE A 125 22.47 -25.35 -17.01
N VAL A 126 21.40 -26.16 -17.05
CA VAL A 126 21.35 -27.40 -17.80
C VAL A 126 21.53 -27.14 -19.29
N VAL A 127 20.84 -26.15 -19.86
CA VAL A 127 20.95 -25.77 -21.28
C VAL A 127 22.36 -25.32 -21.62
N LEU A 128 22.97 -24.43 -20.82
CA LEU A 128 24.34 -23.96 -21.04
C LEU A 128 25.34 -25.10 -20.94
N ARG A 129 25.22 -25.98 -19.95
CA ARG A 129 26.07 -27.14 -19.79
C ARG A 129 25.93 -28.14 -20.94
N ARG A 130 24.70 -28.30 -21.48
CA ARG A 130 24.46 -29.16 -22.64
C ARG A 130 25.08 -28.54 -23.89
N ARG A 131 24.90 -27.24 -24.12
CA ARG A 131 25.51 -26.52 -25.24
C ARG A 131 27.05 -26.54 -25.21
N SER A 132 27.65 -26.34 -24.04
CA SER A 132 29.11 -26.38 -23.90
C SER A 132 29.74 -27.75 -24.17
N ARG A 133 28.92 -28.81 -24.24
CA ARG A 133 29.38 -30.19 -24.58
C ARG A 133 29.12 -30.55 -26.04
N MET A 134 28.42 -29.71 -26.79
CA MET A 134 28.20 -29.90 -28.23
C MET A 134 29.42 -29.41 -28.98
N ALA A 135 29.81 -30.12 -30.04
CA ALA A 135 30.95 -29.75 -30.87
C ALA A 135 30.68 -28.41 -31.61
N ALA A 136 31.73 -27.63 -31.85
CA ALA A 136 31.62 -26.28 -32.43
C ALA A 136 31.05 -26.31 -33.89
N ASP A 137 31.25 -27.39 -34.59
CA ASP A 137 30.73 -27.63 -35.94
C ASP A 137 29.20 -27.60 -36.06
N GLN A 138 28.49 -27.79 -34.96
CA GLN A 138 27.02 -27.72 -34.92
C GLN A 138 26.48 -26.28 -34.82
N PHE A 139 27.35 -25.27 -34.71
CA PHE A 139 27.00 -23.87 -34.56
C PHE A 139 27.48 -22.99 -35.73
N GLU A 140 28.12 -23.58 -36.78
CA GLU A 140 28.45 -22.80 -37.96
C GLU A 140 27.17 -22.49 -38.73
N PRO A 141 26.88 -21.19 -39.02
CA PRO A 141 25.80 -20.83 -39.92
C PRO A 141 26.09 -21.36 -41.30
N GLU A 142 25.10 -21.97 -41.92
CA GLU A 142 25.10 -22.43 -43.31
C GLU A 142 25.13 -21.23 -44.27
N GLU A 143 26.22 -20.45 -44.25
CA GLU A 143 26.43 -19.28 -45.14
C GLU A 143 27.36 -19.59 -46.32
N ALA A 144 27.70 -20.86 -46.57
CA ALA A 144 28.65 -21.20 -47.63
C ALA A 144 28.03 -21.46 -49.01
N ASP A 145 26.70 -21.50 -49.16
CA ASP A 145 26.06 -21.88 -50.45
C ASP A 145 25.35 -20.73 -51.18
N ALA A 146 25.70 -19.47 -50.90
CA ALA A 146 25.19 -18.33 -51.66
C ALA A 146 26.32 -17.58 -52.40
N ALA A 147 27.02 -18.26 -53.29
CA ALA A 147 27.82 -17.62 -54.31
C ALA A 147 27.44 -18.18 -55.70
N PRO A 148 27.11 -17.29 -56.69
CA PRO A 148 26.64 -17.67 -58.03
C PRO A 148 27.74 -18.25 -58.89
#